data_63c4a9efadb15be00765d657923a060a
#
_entry.id   63c4a9efadb15be00765d657923a060a
#
_cell.length_a   1.000
_cell.length_b   1.000
_cell.length_c   1.000
_cell.angle_alpha   90.00
_cell.angle_beta   90.00
_cell.angle_gamma   90.00
#
_symmetry.space_group_name_H-M   'P 1'
#
loop_
_entity.id
_entity.type
_entity.pdbx_description
1 polymer ?
#
loop_
_entity_poly.entity_id
_entity_poly.type
_entity_poly.pdbx_seq_one_letter_code
_entity_poly.pdbx_strand_id
1 'polypeptide(L)'
;HTYPFGSIRRAVVIGQVLRNLFVERLDARPLHVRVDTRELDGTGIAGAGFGMDEGVLFSPGNAVNDLTTRNVRAVTSVSPTNTGTDPNLIAINPSAAFNTVAYSFDITLAPEVTGMRIVFQFGSEEYPDYVGSVFNDLFGLFVSGPGIGDGVTMKNFAKLPSNNDSIAVNSVNGGVVGDQGEAHYDGLNLNQTEFYINNGHRNDGGPNTNPQPGPFPVHIEYNGITRAITRDIGGLVGGETYRFKVAIA
;
A
#
# COMPACT_ATOMS: atom_id res chain seq x y z
N HIS A 1 -25.69 17.60 3.68
CA HIS A 1 -24.85 17.63 2.47
C HIS A 1 -24.42 16.19 2.19
N THR A 2 -25.04 15.58 1.16
CA THR A 2 -24.57 14.31 0.59
C THR A 2 -23.37 14.64 -0.30
N TYR A 3 -22.17 14.35 0.19
CA TYR A 3 -20.98 14.37 -0.65
C TYR A 3 -21.08 13.21 -1.64
N PRO A 4 -20.85 13.42 -2.94
CA PRO A 4 -20.66 12.30 -3.86
C PRO A 4 -19.40 11.55 -3.43
N PHE A 5 -19.53 10.27 -3.13
CA PHE A 5 -18.40 9.39 -2.90
C PHE A 5 -17.50 9.40 -4.12
N GLY A 6 -16.45 10.22 -4.08
CA GLY A 6 -15.39 10.19 -5.07
C GLY A 6 -14.69 8.83 -4.96
N SER A 7 -14.57 8.13 -6.06
CA SER A 7 -13.83 6.88 -6.14
C SER A 7 -12.34 7.16 -5.98
N ILE A 8 -11.75 6.65 -4.92
CA ILE A 8 -10.37 6.90 -4.52
C ILE A 8 -9.51 5.73 -5.03
N ARG A 9 -8.33 6.03 -5.56
CA ARG A 9 -7.36 5.05 -6.06
C ARG A 9 -6.30 4.77 -5.01
N ARG A 10 -5.98 3.50 -4.85
CA ARG A 10 -5.00 3.03 -3.86
C ARG A 10 -4.05 2.05 -4.52
N ALA A 11 -2.76 2.15 -4.26
CA ALA A 11 -1.78 1.21 -4.77
C ALA A 11 -0.79 0.78 -3.71
N VAL A 12 -0.38 -0.47 -3.79
CA VAL A 12 0.77 -1.00 -3.05
C VAL A 12 1.71 -1.66 -4.03
N VAL A 13 2.97 -1.28 -3.98
CA VAL A 13 4.05 -1.95 -4.71
C VAL A 13 4.79 -2.85 -3.74
N ILE A 14 4.82 -4.14 -4.00
CA ILE A 14 5.62 -5.10 -3.24
C ILE A 14 6.85 -5.45 -4.08
N GLY A 15 8.00 -5.00 -3.61
CA GLY A 15 9.28 -5.30 -4.24
C GLY A 15 9.90 -6.60 -3.74
N GLN A 16 10.73 -7.16 -4.59
CA GLN A 16 11.70 -8.25 -4.42
C GLN A 16 11.64 -9.09 -3.13
N VAL A 17 10.90 -10.19 -3.13
CA VAL A 17 11.07 -11.25 -2.13
C VAL A 17 11.38 -12.63 -2.77
N LEU A 18 11.31 -12.75 -4.09
CA LEU A 18 11.09 -14.07 -4.69
C LEU A 18 12.21 -14.55 -5.62
N ARG A 19 13.48 -14.23 -5.41
CA ARG A 19 14.56 -14.79 -6.27
C ARG A 19 14.74 -16.32 -6.14
N ASN A 20 14.17 -16.98 -5.10
CA ASN A 20 14.33 -18.42 -4.86
C ASN A 20 13.05 -19.13 -4.41
N LEU A 21 11.86 -18.67 -4.84
CA LEU A 21 10.61 -19.24 -4.39
C LEU A 21 9.83 -19.94 -5.51
N PHE A 22 9.46 -21.21 -5.30
CA PHE A 22 8.46 -21.92 -6.10
C PHE A 22 7.06 -21.56 -5.57
N VAL A 23 6.21 -21.02 -6.45
CA VAL A 23 4.80 -20.73 -6.13
C VAL A 23 3.93 -21.78 -6.82
N GLU A 24 3.25 -22.63 -6.05
CA GLU A 24 2.14 -23.43 -6.57
C GLU A 24 0.85 -22.59 -6.58
N ARG A 25 0.16 -22.68 -7.70
CA ARG A 25 -1.03 -21.88 -8.02
C ARG A 25 -2.28 -22.52 -7.43
N LEU A 26 -3.08 -21.79 -6.65
CA LEU A 26 -4.46 -22.15 -6.34
C LEU A 26 -5.42 -21.21 -7.06
N ASP A 27 -6.47 -21.81 -7.68
CA ASP A 27 -7.48 -21.15 -8.50
C ASP A 27 -8.35 -20.15 -7.74
N ALA A 28 -7.92 -18.92 -7.73
CA ALA A 28 -8.83 -17.77 -7.59
C ALA A 28 -8.32 -16.71 -8.57
N ARG A 29 -9.18 -16.22 -9.45
CA ARG A 29 -8.79 -15.22 -10.46
C ARG A 29 -8.45 -13.90 -9.76
N PRO A 30 -7.19 -13.58 -9.56
CA PRO A 30 -6.78 -12.27 -9.08
C PRO A 30 -6.70 -11.35 -10.29
N LEU A 31 -7.09 -10.11 -10.10
CA LEU A 31 -6.77 -9.04 -11.02
C LEU A 31 -5.26 -8.79 -10.88
N HIS A 32 -4.47 -9.63 -11.53
CA HIS A 32 -3.03 -9.46 -11.61
C HIS A 32 -2.74 -8.45 -12.71
N VAL A 33 -2.28 -7.30 -12.33
CA VAL A 33 -1.43 -6.52 -13.23
C VAL A 33 0.01 -6.92 -12.88
N ARG A 34 0.57 -7.84 -13.65
CA ARG A 34 2.01 -7.95 -13.75
C ARG A 34 2.45 -6.69 -14.51
N VAL A 35 2.96 -5.73 -13.79
CA VAL A 35 3.62 -4.59 -14.42
C VAL A 35 4.86 -5.15 -15.09
N ASP A 36 4.84 -5.25 -16.41
CA ASP A 36 6.07 -5.42 -17.17
C ASP A 36 6.82 -4.09 -17.03
N THR A 37 7.88 -4.14 -16.25
CA THR A 37 8.70 -2.97 -15.91
C THR A 37 9.29 -2.26 -17.13
N ARG A 38 9.15 -2.83 -18.32
CA ARG A 38 9.59 -2.26 -19.59
C ARG A 38 8.62 -1.23 -20.18
N GLU A 39 7.41 -1.11 -19.65
CA GLU A 39 6.39 -0.18 -20.18
C GLU A 39 6.30 1.15 -19.40
N LEU A 40 7.03 1.30 -18.31
CA LEU A 40 7.12 2.57 -17.57
C LEU A 40 8.15 3.48 -18.24
N ASP A 41 7.74 4.25 -19.24
CA ASP A 41 8.58 5.22 -19.96
C ASP A 41 9.95 4.69 -20.50
N GLY A 42 10.15 3.38 -20.47
CA GLY A 42 11.41 2.73 -20.83
C GLY A 42 12.43 2.64 -19.70
N THR A 43 12.13 3.12 -18.49
CA THR A 43 13.07 3.15 -17.36
C THR A 43 12.80 2.07 -16.31
N GLY A 44 11.65 1.40 -16.36
CA GLY A 44 11.25 0.38 -15.39
C GLY A 44 10.90 0.95 -14.01
N ILE A 45 10.57 0.08 -13.05
CA ILE A 45 10.25 0.49 -11.67
C ILE A 45 11.41 1.26 -11.01
N ALA A 46 12.66 0.88 -11.27
CA ALA A 46 13.84 1.58 -10.76
C ALA A 46 13.91 3.04 -11.25
N GLY A 47 13.62 3.26 -12.54
CA GLY A 47 13.57 4.60 -13.13
C GLY A 47 12.35 5.42 -12.70
N ALA A 48 11.29 4.76 -12.24
CA ALA A 48 10.10 5.43 -11.73
C ALA A 48 10.25 6.02 -10.31
N GLY A 49 11.38 5.82 -9.65
CA GLY A 49 11.67 6.42 -8.33
C GLY A 49 11.15 5.64 -7.12
N PHE A 50 10.68 4.40 -7.32
CA PHE A 50 10.18 3.56 -6.22
C PHE A 50 11.31 3.05 -5.28
N GLY A 51 12.57 3.10 -5.68
CA GLY A 51 13.67 2.51 -4.93
C GLY A 51 13.67 0.98 -4.89
N MET A 52 12.96 0.38 -5.84
CA MET A 52 12.86 -1.07 -6.08
C MET A 52 13.01 -1.34 -7.56
N ASP A 53 13.68 -2.44 -7.94
CA ASP A 53 13.95 -2.77 -9.35
C ASP A 53 12.79 -3.49 -10.02
N GLU A 54 12.00 -4.21 -9.25
CA GLU A 54 10.85 -5.00 -9.71
C GLU A 54 9.85 -5.22 -8.58
N GLY A 55 8.61 -5.54 -8.91
CA GLY A 55 7.58 -5.79 -7.90
C GLY A 55 6.23 -6.16 -8.49
N VAL A 56 5.23 -6.27 -7.62
CA VAL A 56 3.82 -6.47 -7.97
C VAL A 56 3.04 -5.28 -7.45
N LEU A 57 2.23 -4.69 -8.32
CA LEU A 57 1.33 -3.60 -7.96
C LEU A 57 -0.07 -4.15 -7.71
N PHE A 58 -0.67 -3.75 -6.59
CA PHE A 58 -2.07 -3.97 -6.26
C PHE A 58 -2.78 -2.62 -6.24
N SER A 59 -3.93 -2.52 -6.91
CA SER A 59 -4.74 -1.31 -6.92
C SER A 59 -6.22 -1.67 -6.98
N PRO A 60 -7.10 -1.05 -6.18
CA PRO A 60 -8.54 -1.17 -6.38
C PRO A 60 -9.03 -0.39 -7.61
N GLY A 61 -8.19 0.50 -8.17
CA GLY A 61 -8.43 1.23 -9.40
C GLY A 61 -7.90 0.53 -10.65
N ASN A 62 -7.38 1.31 -11.61
CA ASN A 62 -6.76 0.81 -12.83
C ASN A 62 -5.24 0.96 -12.73
N ALA A 63 -4.57 -0.11 -12.28
CA ALA A 63 -3.15 -0.11 -12.03
C ALA A 63 -2.29 0.23 -13.28
N VAL A 64 -2.76 -0.09 -14.48
CA VAL A 64 -2.05 0.25 -15.72
C VAL A 64 -2.03 1.77 -15.91
N ASN A 65 -3.16 2.43 -15.74
CA ASN A 65 -3.26 3.89 -15.89
C ASN A 65 -2.51 4.62 -14.77
N ASP A 66 -2.48 4.05 -13.57
CA ASP A 66 -1.86 4.67 -12.39
C ASP A 66 -0.34 4.79 -12.52
N LEU A 67 0.29 3.93 -13.35
CA LEU A 67 1.74 3.88 -13.54
C LEU A 67 2.24 4.60 -14.81
N THR A 68 1.38 5.11 -15.66
CA THR A 68 1.78 5.59 -16.99
C THR A 68 2.06 7.08 -17.04
N THR A 69 1.72 7.84 -16.00
CA THR A 69 1.85 9.30 -16.01
C THR A 69 2.44 9.81 -14.69
N ARG A 70 3.04 11.02 -14.76
CA ARG A 70 3.38 11.77 -13.57
C ARG A 70 2.11 12.24 -12.88
N ASN A 71 2.18 12.38 -11.57
CA ASN A 71 1.11 12.98 -10.78
C ASN A 71 0.97 14.49 -11.09
N VAL A 72 0.15 14.83 -12.06
CA VAL A 72 -0.13 16.24 -12.45
C VAL A 72 -1.55 16.66 -12.13
N ARG A 73 -2.35 15.76 -11.55
CA ARG A 73 -3.75 15.99 -11.20
C ARG A 73 -3.93 15.98 -9.68
N ALA A 74 -4.81 16.83 -9.19
CA ALA A 74 -5.16 16.85 -7.77
C ALA A 74 -5.96 15.61 -7.35
N VAL A 75 -6.74 15.08 -8.26
CA VAL A 75 -7.56 13.88 -8.02
C VAL A 75 -7.54 13.03 -9.28
N THR A 76 -7.21 11.77 -9.15
CA THR A 76 -7.35 10.77 -10.20
C THR A 76 -8.19 9.63 -9.64
N SER A 77 -9.46 9.55 -10.02
CA SER A 77 -10.35 8.53 -9.50
C SER A 77 -10.94 7.65 -10.60
N VAL A 78 -10.97 6.34 -10.35
CA VAL A 78 -11.78 5.39 -11.12
C VAL A 78 -12.72 4.70 -10.13
N SER A 79 -14.00 4.65 -10.44
CA SER A 79 -14.94 3.87 -9.63
C SER A 79 -14.52 2.41 -9.65
N PRO A 80 -14.16 1.82 -8.52
CA PRO A 80 -13.84 0.40 -8.47
C PRO A 80 -15.11 -0.40 -8.76
N THR A 81 -14.96 -1.46 -9.53
CA THR A 81 -16.06 -2.38 -9.82
C THR A 81 -16.34 -3.36 -8.69
N ASN A 82 -15.46 -3.40 -7.69
CA ASN A 82 -15.57 -4.29 -6.53
C ASN A 82 -15.63 -3.46 -5.25
N THR A 83 -16.72 -3.62 -4.50
CA THR A 83 -16.96 -3.00 -3.20
C THR A 83 -16.77 -4.00 -2.05
N GLY A 84 -15.89 -4.98 -2.24
CA GLY A 84 -15.58 -6.00 -1.22
C GLY A 84 -15.06 -5.41 0.08
N THR A 85 -15.10 -6.21 1.13
CA THR A 85 -14.53 -5.92 2.45
C THR A 85 -13.52 -6.99 2.83
N ASP A 86 -12.54 -6.65 3.66
CA ASP A 86 -11.60 -7.62 4.22
C ASP A 86 -11.64 -7.57 5.75
N PRO A 87 -11.94 -8.69 6.44
CA PRO A 87 -12.10 -8.70 7.89
C PRO A 87 -10.82 -8.37 8.64
N ASN A 88 -9.64 -8.63 8.08
CA ASN A 88 -8.37 -8.29 8.74
C ASN A 88 -8.07 -6.79 8.64
N LEU A 89 -8.46 -6.13 7.54
CA LEU A 89 -8.35 -4.67 7.42
C LEU A 89 -9.36 -3.97 8.34
N ILE A 90 -10.62 -4.44 8.37
CA ILE A 90 -11.66 -3.92 9.28
C ILE A 90 -11.24 -4.07 10.75
N ALA A 91 -10.55 -5.15 11.11
CA ALA A 91 -10.04 -5.34 12.47
C ALA A 91 -8.92 -4.35 12.83
N ILE A 92 -8.22 -3.77 11.85
CA ILE A 92 -7.23 -2.70 12.08
C ILE A 92 -7.93 -1.34 12.14
N ASN A 93 -8.81 -1.08 11.19
CA ASN A 93 -9.59 0.16 11.08
C ASN A 93 -10.99 -0.15 10.56
N PRO A 94 -12.04 0.03 11.36
CA PRO A 94 -13.42 -0.21 10.93
C PRO A 94 -13.86 0.59 9.68
N SER A 95 -13.22 1.74 9.43
CA SER A 95 -13.48 2.55 8.23
C SER A 95 -12.91 1.95 6.95
N ALA A 96 -11.99 0.96 7.02
CA ALA A 96 -11.45 0.23 5.89
C ALA A 96 -12.44 -0.84 5.36
N ALA A 97 -13.70 -0.45 5.18
CA ALA A 97 -14.81 -1.33 4.79
C ALA A 97 -15.23 -1.18 3.32
N PHE A 98 -14.52 -0.34 2.55
CA PHE A 98 -14.91 -0.02 1.18
C PHE A 98 -13.77 -0.25 0.20
N ASN A 99 -14.10 -0.56 -1.05
CA ASN A 99 -13.17 -0.65 -2.17
C ASN A 99 -11.97 -1.57 -1.94
N THR A 100 -12.17 -2.65 -1.20
CA THR A 100 -11.11 -3.56 -0.81
C THR A 100 -10.65 -4.43 -1.98
N VAL A 101 -9.33 -4.53 -2.14
CA VAL A 101 -8.67 -5.54 -2.95
C VAL A 101 -7.84 -6.42 -2.01
N ALA A 102 -8.04 -7.73 -2.08
CA ALA A 102 -7.26 -8.69 -1.33
C ALA A 102 -6.76 -9.82 -2.22
N TYR A 103 -5.52 -10.21 -2.02
CA TYR A 103 -4.88 -11.33 -2.71
C TYR A 103 -4.20 -12.26 -1.71
N SER A 104 -4.51 -13.54 -1.78
CA SER A 104 -3.92 -14.56 -0.91
C SER A 104 -3.17 -15.60 -1.73
N PHE A 105 -2.03 -16.05 -1.18
CA PHE A 105 -1.19 -17.09 -1.77
C PHE A 105 -0.45 -17.85 -0.68
N ASP A 106 0.02 -19.03 -1.00
CA ASP A 106 0.79 -19.86 -0.09
C ASP A 106 2.25 -19.94 -0.58
N ILE A 107 3.17 -19.98 0.39
CA ILE A 107 4.60 -20.11 0.16
C ILE A 107 5.12 -21.28 0.99
N THR A 108 5.75 -22.26 0.35
CA THR A 108 6.50 -23.31 1.04
C THR A 108 7.97 -22.92 1.08
N LEU A 109 8.53 -22.85 2.28
CA LEU A 109 9.94 -22.49 2.46
C LEU A 109 10.85 -23.67 2.11
N ALA A 110 12.04 -23.38 1.59
CA ALA A 110 13.10 -24.37 1.52
C ALA A 110 13.52 -24.80 2.94
N PRO A 111 13.97 -26.05 3.14
CA PRO A 111 14.24 -26.59 4.47
C PRO A 111 15.22 -25.77 5.33
N GLU A 112 16.14 -25.06 4.70
CA GLU A 112 17.16 -24.24 5.36
C GLU A 112 16.71 -22.81 5.67
N VAL A 113 15.54 -22.38 5.19
CA VAL A 113 15.03 -21.01 5.33
C VAL A 113 14.27 -20.86 6.65
N THR A 114 14.70 -19.94 7.50
CA THR A 114 14.09 -19.68 8.81
C THR A 114 13.54 -18.26 8.94
N GLY A 115 13.53 -17.49 7.86
CA GLY A 115 13.00 -16.13 7.83
C GLY A 115 12.78 -15.62 6.43
N MET A 116 12.03 -14.55 6.32
CA MET A 116 11.75 -13.84 5.06
C MET A 116 11.93 -12.35 5.23
N ARG A 117 12.34 -11.69 4.17
CA ARG A 117 12.35 -10.23 4.07
C ARG A 117 11.34 -9.79 3.04
N ILE A 118 10.52 -8.81 3.41
CA ILE A 118 9.51 -8.21 2.56
C ILE A 118 9.80 -6.72 2.46
N VAL A 119 9.74 -6.19 1.23
CA VAL A 119 9.85 -4.76 0.96
C VAL A 119 8.56 -4.31 0.29
N PHE A 120 7.98 -3.21 0.73
CA PHE A 120 6.76 -2.66 0.16
C PHE A 120 6.75 -1.13 0.23
N GLN A 121 5.92 -0.54 -0.63
CA GLN A 121 5.51 0.86 -0.58
C GLN A 121 3.99 0.92 -0.66
N PHE A 122 3.42 1.93 -0.03
CA PHE A 122 2.00 2.23 -0.05
C PHE A 122 1.81 3.62 -0.62
N GLY A 123 0.86 3.79 -1.54
CA GLY A 123 0.50 5.08 -2.10
C GLY A 123 -1.00 5.30 -2.06
N SER A 124 -1.41 6.56 -1.99
CA SER A 124 -2.83 6.94 -1.97
C SER A 124 -3.04 8.30 -2.62
N GLU A 125 -4.22 8.45 -3.23
CA GLU A 125 -4.76 9.74 -3.70
C GLU A 125 -5.41 10.54 -2.57
N GLU A 126 -5.62 9.97 -1.39
CA GLU A 126 -6.15 10.69 -0.24
C GLU A 126 -5.16 11.70 0.35
N TYR A 127 -3.88 11.60 -0.02
CA TYR A 127 -2.88 12.61 0.34
C TYR A 127 -3.05 13.89 -0.48
N PRO A 128 -2.84 15.06 0.12
CA PRO A 128 -2.75 15.33 1.55
C PRO A 128 -4.12 15.59 2.17
N ASP A 129 -5.18 15.71 1.36
CA ASP A 129 -6.46 16.32 1.71
C ASP A 129 -7.16 15.64 2.88
N TYR A 130 -7.03 14.31 2.97
CA TYR A 130 -7.72 13.49 3.97
C TYR A 130 -6.83 13.05 5.14
N VAL A 131 -5.63 13.61 5.31
CA VAL A 131 -4.82 13.39 6.51
C VAL A 131 -5.55 13.92 7.73
N GLY A 132 -5.87 13.05 8.69
CA GLY A 132 -6.70 13.38 9.85
C GLY A 132 -8.20 13.17 9.63
N SER A 133 -8.59 12.45 8.59
CA SER A 133 -9.98 12.14 8.26
C SER A 133 -10.35 10.69 8.59
N VAL A 134 -11.67 10.42 8.61
CA VAL A 134 -12.22 9.05 8.66
C VAL A 134 -11.93 8.26 7.38
N PHE A 135 -11.72 8.95 6.26
CA PHE A 135 -11.28 8.37 5.00
C PHE A 135 -9.78 8.12 5.10
N ASN A 136 -9.42 6.89 5.43
CA ASN A 136 -8.05 6.54 5.81
C ASN A 136 -7.66 5.25 5.10
N ASP A 137 -7.14 5.39 3.91
CA ASP A 137 -6.64 4.28 3.12
C ASP A 137 -5.61 3.47 3.90
N LEU A 138 -5.77 2.15 3.88
CA LEU A 138 -5.03 1.21 4.72
C LEU A 138 -4.44 0.08 3.88
N PHE A 139 -3.19 -0.25 4.18
CA PHE A 139 -2.51 -1.42 3.66
C PHE A 139 -2.24 -2.48 4.73
N GLY A 140 -2.50 -3.74 4.41
CA GLY A 140 -2.17 -4.90 5.24
C GLY A 140 -1.41 -5.97 4.47
N LEU A 141 -0.38 -6.51 5.11
CA LEU A 141 0.34 -7.70 4.71
C LEU A 141 0.22 -8.72 5.83
N PHE A 142 -0.65 -9.68 5.64
CA PHE A 142 -0.99 -10.67 6.67
C PHE A 142 -0.30 -11.99 6.36
N VAL A 143 0.26 -12.60 7.41
CA VAL A 143 0.92 -13.92 7.30
C VAL A 143 0.47 -14.81 8.46
N SER A 144 0.22 -16.08 8.17
CA SER A 144 0.04 -17.14 9.16
C SER A 144 0.83 -18.40 8.77
N GLY A 145 1.13 -19.23 9.75
CA GLY A 145 1.86 -20.47 9.59
C GLY A 145 2.71 -20.81 10.81
N PRO A 146 3.43 -21.94 10.81
CA PRO A 146 4.25 -22.38 11.93
C PRO A 146 5.29 -21.35 12.35
N GLY A 147 5.38 -21.06 13.65
CA GLY A 147 6.26 -20.02 14.20
C GLY A 147 5.69 -18.61 14.19
N ILE A 148 4.51 -18.39 13.56
CA ILE A 148 3.79 -17.10 13.60
C ILE A 148 2.60 -17.21 14.56
N GLY A 149 2.75 -16.68 15.79
CA GLY A 149 1.70 -16.71 16.80
C GLY A 149 1.19 -18.10 17.09
N ASP A 150 -0.13 -18.31 16.89
CA ASP A 150 -0.79 -19.61 17.02
C ASP A 150 -0.70 -20.48 15.76
N GLY A 151 -0.04 -19.98 14.73
CA GLY A 151 0.11 -20.64 13.42
C GLY A 151 -1.12 -20.54 12.49
N VAL A 152 -2.25 -20.08 12.99
CA VAL A 152 -3.54 -20.03 12.27
C VAL A 152 -4.01 -18.60 12.04
N THR A 153 -3.99 -17.78 13.08
CA THR A 153 -4.42 -16.39 13.02
C THR A 153 -3.42 -15.54 12.23
N MET A 154 -3.89 -14.89 11.17
CA MET A 154 -3.06 -14.01 10.36
C MET A 154 -2.59 -12.80 11.15
N LYS A 155 -1.28 -12.53 11.14
CA LYS A 155 -0.67 -11.34 11.73
C LYS A 155 -0.30 -10.33 10.65
N ASN A 156 -0.59 -9.05 10.89
CA ASN A 156 -0.19 -7.96 10.01
C ASN A 156 1.28 -7.62 10.19
N PHE A 157 2.06 -7.72 9.11
CA PHE A 157 3.46 -7.30 9.02
C PHE A 157 3.65 -5.98 8.26
N ALA A 158 2.59 -5.43 7.64
CA ALA A 158 2.62 -4.06 7.11
C ALA A 158 2.55 -3.06 8.26
N LYS A 159 3.71 -2.85 8.87
CA LYS A 159 3.89 -2.01 10.06
C LYS A 159 5.08 -1.10 9.88
N LEU A 160 5.00 0.12 10.44
CA LEU A 160 6.17 1.01 10.52
C LEU A 160 7.25 0.41 11.41
N PRO A 161 8.53 0.48 11.00
CA PRO A 161 9.62 -0.03 11.82
C PRO A 161 9.89 0.81 13.08
N SER A 162 9.50 2.10 13.07
CA SER A 162 9.75 3.05 14.16
C SER A 162 8.87 2.81 15.40
N ASN A 163 7.58 2.53 15.18
CA ASN A 163 6.58 2.52 16.26
C ASN A 163 5.55 1.39 16.14
N ASN A 164 5.67 0.57 15.10
CA ASN A 164 4.77 -0.56 14.82
C ASN A 164 3.33 -0.16 14.44
N ASP A 165 3.08 1.08 14.04
CA ASP A 165 1.80 1.51 13.50
C ASP A 165 1.48 0.79 12.19
N SER A 166 0.20 0.58 11.91
CA SER A 166 -0.25 0.06 10.61
C SER A 166 -0.01 1.11 9.53
N ILE A 167 0.19 0.65 8.30
CA ILE A 167 0.46 1.54 7.16
C ILE A 167 -0.88 2.09 6.65
N ALA A 168 -1.09 3.38 6.85
CA ALA A 168 -2.30 4.10 6.47
C ALA A 168 -1.99 5.59 6.23
N VAL A 169 -2.91 6.32 5.59
CA VAL A 169 -2.77 7.77 5.35
C VAL A 169 -2.57 8.53 6.66
N ASN A 170 -3.34 8.19 7.70
CA ASN A 170 -3.25 8.85 9.01
C ASN A 170 -1.99 8.47 9.81
N SER A 171 -1.29 7.40 9.46
CA SER A 171 -0.08 6.97 10.19
C SER A 171 1.22 7.34 9.48
N VAL A 172 1.21 7.53 8.15
CA VAL A 172 2.36 7.96 7.35
C VAL A 172 1.92 9.07 6.42
N ASN A 173 2.37 10.29 6.66
CA ASN A 173 1.95 11.47 5.91
C ASN A 173 3.01 12.58 5.97
N GLY A 174 2.71 13.72 5.39
CA GLY A 174 3.61 14.87 5.33
C GLY A 174 3.70 15.71 6.60
N GLY A 175 3.13 15.26 7.72
CA GLY A 175 3.19 15.95 9.01
C GLY A 175 2.20 17.12 9.13
N VAL A 176 1.27 17.26 8.19
CA VAL A 176 0.27 18.33 8.16
C VAL A 176 -1.11 17.72 8.00
N VAL A 177 -2.07 18.21 8.78
CA VAL A 177 -3.49 17.85 8.63
C VAL A 177 -4.01 18.40 7.31
N GLY A 178 -4.77 17.57 6.57
CA GLY A 178 -5.39 17.96 5.32
C GLY A 178 -6.59 18.88 5.51
N ASP A 179 -7.06 19.51 4.44
CA ASP A 179 -8.21 20.42 4.49
C ASP A 179 -9.55 19.71 4.79
N GLN A 180 -9.59 18.38 4.60
CA GLN A 180 -10.72 17.50 4.96
C GLN A 180 -10.47 16.73 6.26
N GLY A 181 -9.39 17.04 6.98
CA GLY A 181 -8.96 16.36 8.20
C GLY A 181 -9.24 17.17 9.47
N GLU A 182 -9.15 16.48 10.60
CA GLU A 182 -9.25 17.07 11.93
C GLU A 182 -7.95 16.84 12.71
N ALA A 183 -7.41 17.90 13.33
CA ALA A 183 -6.12 17.86 14.04
C ALA A 183 -6.11 16.89 15.24
N HIS A 184 -7.27 16.54 15.75
CA HIS A 184 -7.44 15.64 16.91
C HIS A 184 -8.10 14.32 16.54
N TYR A 185 -8.04 13.94 15.26
CA TYR A 185 -8.58 12.66 14.82
C TYR A 185 -7.89 11.50 15.54
N ASP A 186 -8.68 10.57 16.07
CA ASP A 186 -8.15 9.42 16.81
C ASP A 186 -7.34 8.51 15.87
N GLY A 187 -6.11 8.18 16.26
CA GLY A 187 -5.17 7.41 15.45
C GLY A 187 -4.36 8.22 14.44
N LEU A 188 -4.48 9.55 14.41
CA LEU A 188 -3.63 10.43 13.60
C LEU A 188 -2.22 10.50 14.19
N ASN A 189 -1.22 10.26 13.34
CA ASN A 189 0.19 10.42 13.67
C ASN A 189 0.89 11.29 12.63
N LEU A 190 1.31 12.49 13.03
CA LEU A 190 2.00 13.46 12.16
C LEU A 190 3.54 13.39 12.26
N ASN A 191 4.09 12.42 13.00
CA ASN A 191 5.52 12.36 13.33
C ASN A 191 6.32 11.36 12.50
N GLN A 192 5.72 10.72 11.47
CA GLN A 192 6.37 9.69 10.66
C GLN A 192 6.72 10.17 9.25
N THR A 193 7.07 11.44 9.14
CA THR A 193 7.34 12.13 7.87
C THR A 193 8.55 11.57 7.13
N GLU A 194 9.49 10.95 7.86
CA GLU A 194 10.67 10.30 7.28
C GLU A 194 10.32 9.10 6.38
N PHE A 195 9.13 8.49 6.58
CA PHE A 195 8.63 7.41 5.72
C PHE A 195 7.77 7.89 4.56
N TYR A 196 7.52 9.20 4.45
CA TYR A 196 6.63 9.76 3.46
C TYR A 196 7.38 10.42 2.30
N ILE A 197 6.83 10.29 1.11
CA ILE A 197 7.24 10.99 -0.11
C ILE A 197 6.03 11.79 -0.61
N ASN A 198 6.14 13.12 -0.60
CA ASN A 198 5.24 14.00 -1.31
C ASN A 198 5.48 13.87 -2.81
N ASN A 199 4.46 13.46 -3.55
CA ASN A 199 4.56 13.23 -4.99
C ASN A 199 3.88 14.35 -5.79
N GLY A 200 4.14 15.60 -5.40
CA GLY A 200 3.81 16.77 -6.21
C GLY A 200 2.75 17.70 -5.64
N HIS A 201 2.07 17.32 -4.58
CA HIS A 201 1.03 18.16 -3.94
C HIS A 201 1.61 19.24 -3.03
N ARG A 202 0.78 20.20 -2.65
CA ARG A 202 1.08 21.14 -1.57
C ARG A 202 1.02 20.41 -0.22
N ASN A 203 1.78 20.87 0.74
CA ASN A 203 1.79 20.31 2.10
C ASN A 203 1.67 21.44 3.13
N ASP A 204 0.63 22.26 3.00
CA ASP A 204 0.39 23.44 3.83
C ASP A 204 -1.02 23.43 4.51
N GLY A 205 -1.74 22.29 4.41
CA GLY A 205 -3.08 22.13 4.97
C GLY A 205 -4.19 22.77 4.13
N GLY A 206 -3.85 23.38 3.01
CA GLY A 206 -4.83 23.87 2.05
C GLY A 206 -5.22 22.82 1.02
N PRO A 207 -6.34 23.01 0.29
CA PRO A 207 -6.84 22.03 -0.67
C PRO A 207 -5.85 21.84 -1.83
N ASN A 208 -5.79 20.62 -2.33
CA ASN A 208 -5.07 20.31 -3.54
C ASN A 208 -5.68 21.04 -4.74
N THR A 209 -4.83 21.46 -5.64
CA THR A 209 -5.24 22.13 -6.88
C THR A 209 -4.61 21.46 -8.10
N ASN A 210 -5.29 21.55 -9.23
CA ASN A 210 -4.82 21.03 -10.49
C ASN A 210 -4.32 22.22 -11.38
N PRO A 211 -3.13 22.17 -11.99
CA PRO A 211 -2.13 21.09 -11.90
C PRO A 211 -1.37 21.09 -10.56
N GLN A 212 -0.80 19.95 -10.19
CA GLN A 212 0.05 19.82 -9.01
C GLN A 212 1.34 20.61 -9.19
N PRO A 213 1.85 21.23 -8.10
CA PRO A 213 3.05 22.09 -8.19
C PRO A 213 4.37 21.31 -8.38
N GLY A 214 4.42 20.01 -8.02
CA GLY A 214 5.65 19.23 -7.98
C GLY A 214 6.51 19.52 -6.74
N PRO A 215 7.65 18.93 -6.63
CA PRO A 215 8.29 17.98 -7.55
C PRO A 215 7.56 16.63 -7.63
N PHE A 216 7.83 15.86 -8.68
CA PHE A 216 7.25 14.54 -8.93
C PHE A 216 8.36 13.47 -8.83
N PRO A 217 8.78 13.10 -7.61
CA PRO A 217 9.91 12.19 -7.42
C PRO A 217 9.61 10.75 -7.82
N VAL A 218 8.31 10.37 -7.85
CA VAL A 218 7.86 9.04 -8.24
C VAL A 218 6.94 9.15 -9.44
N HIS A 219 7.17 8.31 -10.44
CA HIS A 219 6.41 8.30 -11.68
C HIS A 219 5.15 7.43 -11.54
N ILE A 220 4.22 7.92 -10.75
CA ILE A 220 2.91 7.34 -10.46
C ILE A 220 1.92 8.49 -10.20
N GLU A 221 0.64 8.26 -10.45
CA GLU A 221 -0.41 9.28 -10.30
C GLU A 221 -0.81 9.57 -8.86
N TYR A 222 -0.30 8.85 -7.86
CA TYR A 222 -0.68 9.08 -6.46
C TYR A 222 -0.03 10.34 -5.89
N ASN A 223 -0.81 11.11 -5.13
CA ASN A 223 -0.39 12.35 -4.48
C ASN A 223 0.68 12.13 -3.42
N GLY A 224 0.63 11.01 -2.72
CA GLY A 224 1.62 10.63 -1.74
C GLY A 224 1.89 9.14 -1.73
N ILE A 225 3.12 8.79 -1.37
CA ILE A 225 3.59 7.40 -1.30
C ILE A 225 4.56 7.23 -0.13
N THR A 226 4.61 6.05 0.47
CA THR A 226 5.65 5.75 1.46
C THR A 226 7.00 5.54 0.77
N ARG A 227 8.09 5.76 1.49
CA ARG A 227 9.38 5.17 1.12
C ARG A 227 9.29 3.64 1.15
N ALA A 228 10.25 2.97 0.53
CA ALA A 228 10.35 1.52 0.62
C ALA A 228 10.53 1.11 2.09
N ILE A 229 9.59 0.35 2.62
CA ILE A 229 9.58 -0.15 3.99
C ILE A 229 9.99 -1.62 3.95
N THR A 230 11.01 -1.96 4.72
CA THR A 230 11.49 -3.33 4.86
C THR A 230 11.00 -3.94 6.17
N ARG A 231 10.46 -5.15 6.09
CA ARG A 231 10.08 -5.96 7.27
C ARG A 231 10.67 -7.34 7.18
N ASP A 232 11.30 -7.76 8.26
CA ASP A 232 11.81 -9.12 8.43
C ASP A 232 10.81 -9.95 9.24
N ILE A 233 10.53 -11.15 8.76
CA ILE A 233 9.72 -12.16 9.44
C ILE A 233 10.66 -13.29 9.81
N GLY A 234 11.03 -13.39 11.06
CA GLY A 234 11.90 -14.43 11.60
C GLY A 234 11.13 -15.51 12.35
N GLY A 235 11.86 -16.57 12.77
CA GLY A 235 11.29 -17.66 13.55
C GLY A 235 10.42 -18.62 12.72
N LEU A 236 10.59 -18.60 11.40
CA LEU A 236 9.89 -19.51 10.49
C LEU A 236 10.54 -20.89 10.50
N VAL A 237 9.76 -21.91 10.17
CA VAL A 237 10.19 -23.31 10.10
C VAL A 237 10.40 -23.69 8.65
N GLY A 238 11.62 -24.08 8.30
CA GLY A 238 11.97 -24.54 6.96
C GLY A 238 11.17 -25.78 6.55
N GLY A 239 10.82 -25.87 5.27
CA GLY A 239 9.98 -26.94 4.71
C GLY A 239 8.46 -26.73 4.93
N GLU A 240 8.06 -25.78 5.78
CA GLU A 240 6.65 -25.53 6.08
C GLU A 240 6.03 -24.51 5.13
N THR A 241 4.69 -24.56 5.05
CA THR A 241 3.89 -23.67 4.18
C THR A 241 3.27 -22.54 5.00
N TYR A 242 3.35 -21.33 4.45
CA TYR A 242 2.84 -20.09 5.03
C TYR A 242 1.78 -19.49 4.14
N ARG A 243 0.66 -19.08 4.74
CA ARG A 243 -0.38 -18.34 4.08
C ARG A 243 -0.09 -16.85 4.12
N PHE A 244 -0.05 -16.20 2.96
CA PHE A 244 0.07 -14.76 2.79
C PHE A 244 -1.24 -14.16 2.30
N LYS A 245 -1.52 -12.96 2.76
CA LYS A 245 -2.58 -12.12 2.22
C LYS A 245 -2.13 -10.67 2.16
N VAL A 246 -2.19 -10.09 0.98
CA VAL A 246 -2.04 -8.66 0.73
C VAL A 246 -3.43 -8.08 0.62
N ALA A 247 -3.72 -7.00 1.33
CA ALA A 247 -5.01 -6.34 1.26
C ALA A 247 -4.87 -4.82 1.37
N ILE A 248 -5.74 -4.12 0.65
CA ILE A 248 -5.81 -2.65 0.60
C ILE A 248 -7.28 -2.28 0.70
N ALA A 249 -7.58 -1.28 1.49
CA ALA A 249 -8.92 -0.71 1.61
C ALA A 249 -8.84 0.79 1.83
#